data_c521bb461f6986e17471a25ad5ca8d26
#
_entry.id   c521bb461f6986e17471a25ad5ca8d26
#
_cell.length_a   1.000
_cell.length_b   1.000
_cell.length_c   1.000
_cell.angle_alpha   90.00
_cell.angle_beta   90.00
_cell.angle_gamma   90.00
#
_symmetry.space_group_name_H-M   'P 1'
#
loop_
_entity.id
_entity.type
_entity.pdbx_description
1 polymer ?
#
loop_
_entity_poly.entity_id
_entity_poly.type
_entity_poly.pdbx_seq_one_letter_code
_entity_poly.pdbx_strand_id
1 'polypeptide(L)'
;PVLPGQYADPDIDYFDGKFWIYPTTDGFSGWSGNYFHAFSSTDLVNWTDEGVILDVNKDHQPTTDGDENTAISPWSVGSAWAPTIEKKNGKYYFYYCAKLPNGTSAIGVAVADNPAGPYKAADQPLVTRTMEGVTVGQAIDPSIFTDPNTGKSYILYGNGSPAIAELNDDMVSIKAGTVKKLNGLNGFRESVVVAYRDGKYHWTWSCDDANSPNYHVRYGVSDSIDGTITYKGVLLQKDSSKNLQGTAHQSDVHVTDADGNDRWLMAYHRHYTPLGVFTSGLGYHRETAIDEITFDADGLMQTIHPTDEGVSIEMADTTALDGAIEAADKLGTDGSAYTEASWKAFEDALAAAKTAKQTFLDSGLSQADVDAAAKALTDAQNALEESQPEPEHPAAGTILSIAVTAQPANCLLYTSDAA
;
A
#
# COMPACT_ATOMS: atom_id res chain seq x y z
N PRO A 1 -7.23 12.41 18.34
CA PRO A 1 -7.05 12.58 16.90
C PRO A 1 -5.59 12.39 16.51
N VAL A 2 -5.34 11.85 15.31
CA VAL A 2 -3.97 11.62 14.84
C VAL A 2 -3.46 12.73 13.93
N LEU A 3 -4.35 13.44 13.23
CA LEU A 3 -4.00 14.58 12.38
C LEU A 3 -4.30 15.91 13.07
N PRO A 4 -3.50 16.97 12.82
CA PRO A 4 -3.72 18.29 13.40
C PRO A 4 -4.81 19.03 12.65
N GLY A 5 -6.02 19.14 13.21
CA GLY A 5 -7.12 19.88 12.61
C GLY A 5 -8.34 19.02 12.29
N GLN A 6 -9.13 19.49 11.36
CA GLN A 6 -10.38 18.84 10.97
C GLN A 6 -10.18 18.11 9.64
N TYR A 7 -9.97 16.81 9.75
CA TYR A 7 -9.78 15.91 8.63
C TYR A 7 -10.66 14.67 8.84
N ALA A 8 -11.38 14.30 7.80
CA ALA A 8 -12.38 13.24 7.83
C ALA A 8 -12.17 12.20 6.76
N ASP A 9 -12.99 11.15 6.80
CA ASP A 9 -13.05 10.13 5.75
C ASP A 9 -11.64 9.63 5.35
N PRO A 10 -10.79 9.23 6.34
CA PRO A 10 -9.40 8.93 6.07
C PRO A 10 -9.27 7.64 5.27
N ASP A 11 -8.45 7.67 4.23
CA ASP A 11 -7.89 6.48 3.61
C ASP A 11 -6.46 6.30 4.11
N ILE A 12 -6.20 5.16 4.75
CA ILE A 12 -4.89 4.82 5.30
C ILE A 12 -4.24 3.69 4.52
N ASP A 13 -2.98 3.90 4.12
CA ASP A 13 -2.17 2.92 3.43
C ASP A 13 -0.76 2.86 3.97
N TYR A 14 -0.04 1.79 3.63
CA TYR A 14 1.38 1.66 3.88
C TYR A 14 2.12 1.33 2.59
N PHE A 15 2.99 2.25 2.16
CA PHE A 15 3.88 2.03 1.04
C PHE A 15 5.12 2.93 1.14
N ASP A 16 6.19 2.51 0.49
CA ASP A 16 7.49 3.16 0.54
C ASP A 16 8.06 3.29 1.97
N GLY A 17 7.70 2.34 2.86
CA GLY A 17 8.19 2.30 4.23
C GLY A 17 7.53 3.31 5.18
N LYS A 18 6.39 3.88 4.79
CA LYS A 18 5.62 4.85 5.59
C LYS A 18 4.13 4.56 5.54
N PHE A 19 3.44 4.96 6.59
CA PHE A 19 2.00 5.12 6.59
C PHE A 19 1.62 6.42 5.90
N TRP A 20 0.55 6.37 5.14
CA TRP A 20 -0.02 7.52 4.45
C TRP A 20 -1.49 7.66 4.80
N ILE A 21 -1.97 8.89 5.00
CA ILE A 21 -3.38 9.20 5.14
C ILE A 21 -3.76 10.25 4.11
N TYR A 22 -4.85 9.98 3.41
CA TYR A 22 -5.49 10.88 2.45
C TYR A 22 -6.91 11.16 2.94
N PRO A 23 -7.14 12.31 3.58
CA PRO A 23 -8.45 12.63 4.16
C PRO A 23 -9.25 13.60 3.31
N THR A 24 -10.53 13.72 3.64
CA THR A 24 -11.32 14.92 3.34
C THR A 24 -10.81 16.07 4.18
N THR A 25 -10.51 17.22 3.57
CA THR A 25 -10.28 18.46 4.31
C THR A 25 -11.62 19.02 4.79
N ASP A 26 -11.85 18.99 6.09
CA ASP A 26 -13.14 19.24 6.73
C ASP A 26 -13.22 20.60 7.43
N GLY A 27 -14.34 20.92 8.08
CA GLY A 27 -14.57 22.18 8.77
C GLY A 27 -15.22 23.26 7.90
N PHE A 28 -15.50 22.99 6.62
CA PHE A 28 -16.12 23.93 5.70
C PHE A 28 -17.64 23.83 5.70
N SER A 29 -18.31 24.95 5.95
CA SER A 29 -19.78 25.01 5.98
C SER A 29 -20.40 24.41 4.72
N GLY A 30 -21.40 23.54 4.91
CA GLY A 30 -22.11 22.89 3.81
C GLY A 30 -21.27 21.89 3.04
N TRP A 31 -20.21 21.33 3.64
CA TRP A 31 -19.32 20.32 3.02
C TRP A 31 -18.58 20.87 1.79
N SER A 32 -18.14 22.11 1.85
CA SER A 32 -17.66 22.85 0.68
C SER A 32 -16.12 22.87 0.51
N GLY A 33 -15.40 21.95 1.18
CA GLY A 33 -13.96 21.78 0.97
C GLY A 33 -13.62 21.45 -0.48
N ASN A 34 -12.52 22.01 -1.01
CA ASN A 34 -12.17 21.89 -2.43
C ASN A 34 -10.85 21.16 -2.69
N TYR A 35 -10.07 20.82 -1.67
CA TYR A 35 -8.73 20.29 -1.87
C TYR A 35 -8.41 19.14 -0.91
N PHE A 36 -7.45 18.33 -1.31
CA PHE A 36 -6.95 17.19 -0.53
C PHE A 36 -5.50 17.39 -0.14
N HIS A 37 -5.18 17.07 1.11
CA HIS A 37 -3.83 16.89 1.61
C HIS A 37 -3.40 15.43 1.55
N ALA A 38 -2.09 15.20 1.57
CA ALA A 38 -1.50 13.92 1.92
C ALA A 38 -0.72 14.07 3.23
N PHE A 39 -0.79 13.06 4.09
CA PHE A 39 -0.03 13.00 5.33
C PHE A 39 0.79 11.72 5.38
N SER A 40 2.03 11.79 5.92
CA SER A 40 2.87 10.62 6.10
C SER A 40 3.37 10.47 7.53
N SER A 41 3.58 9.22 7.96
CA SER A 41 4.14 8.89 9.28
C SER A 41 4.94 7.59 9.22
N THR A 42 5.92 7.44 10.10
CA THR A 42 6.65 6.18 10.31
C THR A 42 6.22 5.46 11.58
N ASP A 43 5.40 6.09 12.42
CA ASP A 43 5.08 5.61 13.77
C ASP A 43 3.60 5.74 14.17
N LEU A 44 2.73 6.28 13.28
CA LEU A 44 1.31 6.58 13.49
C LEU A 44 1.02 7.70 14.51
N VAL A 45 2.04 8.30 15.10
CA VAL A 45 1.95 9.35 16.12
C VAL A 45 2.38 10.70 15.55
N ASN A 46 3.52 10.70 14.87
CA ASN A 46 4.10 11.90 14.29
C ASN A 46 3.79 11.95 12.80
N TRP A 47 2.88 12.84 12.42
CA TRP A 47 2.44 13.01 11.04
C TRP A 47 3.02 14.26 10.41
N THR A 48 3.53 14.10 9.19
CA THR A 48 3.99 15.21 8.34
C THR A 48 2.91 15.54 7.34
N ASP A 49 2.50 16.80 7.26
CA ASP A 49 1.67 17.31 6.17
C ASP A 49 2.55 17.48 4.93
N GLU A 50 2.32 16.67 3.92
CA GLU A 50 3.04 16.68 2.64
C GLU A 50 2.49 17.74 1.67
N GLY A 51 1.47 18.50 2.10
CA GLY A 51 0.85 19.59 1.35
C GLY A 51 -0.39 19.17 0.57
N VAL A 52 -0.94 20.14 -0.16
CA VAL A 52 -2.11 19.95 -1.02
C VAL A 52 -1.69 19.24 -2.31
N ILE A 53 -2.35 18.11 -2.61
CA ILE A 53 -2.03 17.29 -3.78
C ILE A 53 -3.01 17.47 -4.95
N LEU A 54 -4.27 17.83 -4.66
CA LEU A 54 -5.31 18.01 -5.67
C LEU A 54 -6.34 19.04 -5.20
N ASP A 55 -6.72 19.96 -6.09
CA ASP A 55 -7.87 20.84 -5.96
C ASP A 55 -8.95 20.41 -6.98
N VAL A 56 -10.19 20.27 -6.51
CA VAL A 56 -11.32 19.82 -7.34
C VAL A 56 -12.14 20.96 -7.92
N ASN A 57 -11.73 22.21 -7.78
CA ASN A 57 -12.36 23.33 -8.46
C ASN A 57 -11.53 23.75 -9.69
N LYS A 58 -12.02 23.39 -10.88
CA LYS A 58 -11.37 23.66 -12.16
C LYS A 58 -11.08 25.15 -12.43
N ASP A 59 -11.76 26.05 -11.72
CA ASP A 59 -11.61 27.51 -11.88
C ASP A 59 -10.57 28.09 -10.90
N HIS A 60 -10.04 27.28 -9.96
CA HIS A 60 -8.95 27.68 -9.10
C HIS A 60 -7.63 27.71 -9.87
N GLN A 61 -6.74 28.58 -9.41
CA GLN A 61 -5.34 28.56 -9.82
C GLN A 61 -4.52 27.90 -8.72
N PRO A 62 -3.42 27.24 -9.05
CA PRO A 62 -2.45 26.77 -8.04
C PRO A 62 -2.12 27.93 -7.10
N THR A 63 -2.26 27.71 -5.79
CA THR A 63 -2.00 28.76 -4.81
C THR A 63 -0.52 29.13 -4.78
N THR A 64 -0.21 30.39 -4.45
CA THR A 64 1.15 30.91 -4.45
C THR A 64 1.98 30.47 -3.24
N ASP A 65 1.43 29.65 -2.35
CA ASP A 65 2.03 29.30 -1.05
C ASP A 65 2.80 27.97 -1.07
N GLY A 66 3.51 27.67 -2.15
CA GLY A 66 4.36 26.50 -2.24
C GLY A 66 3.69 25.28 -2.90
N ASP A 67 2.43 25.41 -3.31
CA ASP A 67 1.67 24.33 -3.94
C ASP A 67 1.75 24.37 -5.48
N GLU A 68 2.93 24.70 -6.03
CA GLU A 68 3.16 24.70 -7.48
C GLU A 68 2.90 23.33 -8.14
N ASN A 69 2.87 22.28 -7.32
CA ASN A 69 2.62 20.90 -7.76
C ASN A 69 1.17 20.42 -7.53
N THR A 70 0.27 21.28 -7.04
CA THR A 70 -1.13 20.92 -6.84
C THR A 70 -1.82 20.67 -8.17
N ALA A 71 -2.33 19.46 -8.37
CA ALA A 71 -3.15 19.14 -9.54
C ALA A 71 -4.51 19.83 -9.44
N ILE A 72 -5.05 20.25 -10.58
CA ILE A 72 -6.41 20.78 -10.68
C ILE A 72 -7.27 19.77 -11.44
N SER A 73 -8.40 19.37 -10.86
CA SER A 73 -9.37 18.53 -11.56
C SER A 73 -10.10 19.35 -12.66
N PRO A 74 -9.99 18.95 -13.94
CA PRO A 74 -10.45 19.80 -15.04
C PRO A 74 -11.97 19.77 -15.26
N TRP A 75 -12.69 18.85 -14.62
CA TRP A 75 -14.13 18.62 -14.85
C TRP A 75 -15.02 19.00 -13.66
N SER A 76 -14.46 19.24 -12.49
CA SER A 76 -15.21 19.43 -11.25
C SER A 76 -15.24 20.88 -10.78
N VAL A 77 -16.16 21.19 -9.87
CA VAL A 77 -16.43 22.56 -9.39
C VAL A 77 -16.38 22.69 -7.87
N GLY A 78 -16.04 21.64 -7.15
CA GLY A 78 -15.94 21.66 -5.69
C GLY A 78 -16.30 20.33 -5.03
N SER A 79 -16.37 20.33 -3.70
CA SER A 79 -16.73 19.19 -2.84
C SER A 79 -15.72 18.04 -2.91
N ALA A 80 -14.50 18.31 -2.45
CA ALA A 80 -13.43 17.33 -2.29
C ALA A 80 -13.74 16.42 -1.10
N TRP A 81 -14.26 15.21 -1.37
CA TRP A 81 -14.69 14.27 -0.33
C TRP A 81 -14.05 12.92 -0.50
N ALA A 82 -13.89 12.21 0.65
CA ALA A 82 -13.60 10.80 0.79
C ALA A 82 -12.75 10.21 -0.35
N PRO A 83 -11.45 10.49 -0.35
CA PRO A 83 -10.55 9.96 -1.36
C PRO A 83 -10.11 8.54 -0.98
N THR A 84 -9.51 7.84 -1.93
CA THR A 84 -8.74 6.61 -1.71
C THR A 84 -7.55 6.57 -2.65
N ILE A 85 -6.53 5.81 -2.31
CA ILE A 85 -5.35 5.66 -3.13
C ILE A 85 -5.04 4.17 -3.33
N GLU A 86 -4.37 3.85 -4.44
CA GLU A 86 -3.83 2.51 -4.70
C GLU A 86 -2.47 2.63 -5.37
N LYS A 87 -1.48 1.89 -4.88
CA LYS A 87 -0.18 1.75 -5.53
C LYS A 87 -0.18 0.51 -6.41
N LYS A 88 0.05 0.67 -7.71
CA LYS A 88 0.16 -0.45 -8.64
C LYS A 88 1.20 -0.17 -9.73
N ASN A 89 2.04 -1.15 -10.03
CA ASN A 89 3.07 -1.04 -11.07
C ASN A 89 3.97 0.19 -10.92
N GLY A 90 4.33 0.55 -9.69
CA GLY A 90 5.22 1.69 -9.40
C GLY A 90 4.58 3.07 -9.56
N LYS A 91 3.26 3.13 -9.71
CA LYS A 91 2.48 4.37 -9.78
C LYS A 91 1.44 4.43 -8.67
N TYR A 92 1.00 5.66 -8.36
CA TYR A 92 0.00 5.97 -7.35
C TYR A 92 -1.25 6.50 -8.05
N TYR A 93 -2.39 5.86 -7.78
CA TYR A 93 -3.69 6.19 -8.35
C TYR A 93 -4.57 6.73 -7.25
N PHE A 94 -4.80 8.04 -7.28
CA PHE A 94 -5.60 8.76 -6.30
C PHE A 94 -7.02 8.94 -6.85
N TYR A 95 -7.99 8.29 -6.20
CA TYR A 95 -9.41 8.40 -6.57
C TYR A 95 -10.11 9.36 -5.61
N TYR A 96 -10.90 10.24 -6.15
CA TYR A 96 -11.50 11.34 -5.39
C TYR A 96 -12.92 11.62 -5.80
N CYS A 97 -13.74 12.10 -4.85
CA CYS A 97 -15.09 12.59 -5.12
C CYS A 97 -15.06 14.08 -5.41
N ALA A 98 -15.91 14.50 -6.33
CA ALA A 98 -16.15 15.91 -6.62
C ALA A 98 -17.51 16.12 -7.25
N LYS A 99 -17.95 17.39 -7.32
CA LYS A 99 -19.20 17.80 -7.99
C LYS A 99 -18.95 18.17 -9.45
N LEU A 100 -19.81 17.66 -10.32
CA LEU A 100 -19.96 18.17 -11.69
C LEU A 100 -20.63 19.54 -11.69
N PRO A 101 -20.53 20.35 -12.78
CA PRO A 101 -21.21 21.64 -12.89
C PRO A 101 -22.73 21.59 -12.70
N ASN A 102 -23.36 20.44 -12.95
CA ASN A 102 -24.80 20.23 -12.71
C ASN A 102 -25.15 19.88 -11.25
N GLY A 103 -24.16 19.87 -10.35
CA GLY A 103 -24.32 19.59 -8.92
C GLY A 103 -24.38 18.11 -8.55
N THR A 104 -24.29 17.18 -9.51
CA THR A 104 -24.21 15.73 -9.19
C THR A 104 -22.78 15.34 -8.80
N SER A 105 -22.65 14.36 -7.92
CA SER A 105 -21.34 13.83 -7.52
C SER A 105 -20.82 12.85 -8.56
N ALA A 106 -19.50 12.82 -8.72
CA ALA A 106 -18.77 11.89 -9.56
C ALA A 106 -17.42 11.54 -8.91
N ILE A 107 -16.79 10.45 -9.34
CA ILE A 107 -15.48 10.01 -8.88
C ILE A 107 -14.50 10.18 -10.04
N GLY A 108 -13.38 10.86 -9.75
CA GLY A 108 -12.26 11.00 -10.67
C GLY A 108 -11.06 10.16 -10.25
N VAL A 109 -10.05 10.14 -11.09
CA VAL A 109 -8.75 9.54 -10.80
C VAL A 109 -7.62 10.46 -11.24
N ALA A 110 -6.58 10.55 -10.43
CA ALA A 110 -5.35 11.26 -10.74
C ALA A 110 -4.16 10.31 -10.51
N VAL A 111 -3.09 10.44 -11.29
CA VAL A 111 -1.96 9.53 -11.30
C VAL A 111 -0.67 10.28 -11.01
N ALA A 112 0.21 9.69 -10.19
CA ALA A 112 1.53 10.22 -9.87
C ALA A 112 2.59 9.10 -9.81
N ASP A 113 3.85 9.52 -9.84
CA ASP A 113 5.01 8.63 -9.61
C ASP A 113 5.45 8.64 -8.13
N ASN A 114 4.89 9.54 -7.31
CA ASN A 114 5.15 9.65 -5.87
C ASN A 114 3.83 9.79 -5.10
N PRO A 115 3.76 9.31 -3.86
CA PRO A 115 2.54 9.34 -3.06
C PRO A 115 2.05 10.76 -2.74
N ALA A 116 2.94 11.74 -2.61
CA ALA A 116 2.60 13.16 -2.44
C ALA A 116 2.50 13.94 -3.77
N GLY A 117 2.54 13.25 -4.90
CA GLY A 117 2.47 13.89 -6.23
C GLY A 117 3.85 14.26 -6.81
N PRO A 118 3.89 15.11 -7.87
CA PRO A 118 2.74 15.79 -8.47
C PRO A 118 1.79 14.81 -9.21
N TYR A 119 0.50 15.01 -9.01
CA TYR A 119 -0.55 14.22 -9.66
C TYR A 119 -0.95 14.83 -11.00
N LYS A 120 -1.45 13.98 -11.89
CA LYS A 120 -2.13 14.38 -13.12
C LYS A 120 -3.55 13.82 -13.09
N ALA A 121 -4.53 14.71 -12.95
CA ALA A 121 -5.94 14.34 -12.98
C ALA A 121 -6.39 13.96 -14.40
N ALA A 122 -7.28 12.97 -14.50
CA ALA A 122 -7.94 12.62 -15.75
C ALA A 122 -8.90 13.73 -16.21
N ASP A 123 -9.07 13.86 -17.51
CA ASP A 123 -9.90 14.93 -18.11
C ASP A 123 -11.41 14.72 -17.88
N GLN A 124 -11.83 13.53 -17.50
CA GLN A 124 -13.22 13.16 -17.28
C GLN A 124 -13.34 12.32 -16.00
N PRO A 125 -14.51 12.31 -15.35
CA PRO A 125 -14.76 11.42 -14.23
C PRO A 125 -14.70 9.96 -14.67
N LEU A 126 -14.19 9.09 -13.79
CA LEU A 126 -14.16 7.64 -13.95
C LEU A 126 -15.53 7.02 -13.69
N VAL A 127 -16.23 7.52 -12.65
CA VAL A 127 -17.54 7.00 -12.22
C VAL A 127 -18.52 8.15 -12.10
N THR A 128 -19.72 7.93 -12.64
CA THR A 128 -20.87 8.81 -12.48
C THR A 128 -22.02 8.08 -11.77
N ARG A 129 -23.10 8.80 -11.46
CA ARG A 129 -24.23 8.26 -10.70
C ARG A 129 -24.85 6.98 -11.31
N THR A 130 -24.85 6.88 -12.63
CA THR A 130 -25.32 5.69 -13.34
C THR A 130 -24.23 5.16 -14.25
N MET A 131 -23.82 3.94 -14.01
CA MET A 131 -22.83 3.19 -14.80
C MET A 131 -23.44 1.87 -15.26
N GLU A 132 -23.40 1.60 -16.57
CA GLU A 132 -23.89 0.33 -17.17
C GLU A 132 -25.26 -0.13 -16.65
N GLY A 133 -26.19 0.82 -16.40
CA GLY A 133 -27.52 0.55 -15.89
C GLY A 133 -27.62 0.42 -14.36
N VAL A 134 -26.51 0.48 -13.63
CA VAL A 134 -26.50 0.51 -12.16
C VAL A 134 -26.49 1.98 -11.70
N THR A 135 -27.51 2.35 -10.93
CA THR A 135 -27.65 3.71 -10.37
C THR A 135 -27.47 3.66 -8.87
N VAL A 136 -26.57 4.50 -8.35
CA VAL A 136 -26.36 4.74 -6.92
C VAL A 136 -27.04 6.05 -6.49
N GLY A 137 -27.20 6.28 -5.20
CA GLY A 137 -27.75 7.54 -4.67
C GLY A 137 -26.82 8.73 -5.00
N GLN A 138 -25.55 8.61 -4.65
CA GLN A 138 -24.46 9.47 -5.09
C GLN A 138 -23.26 8.62 -5.48
N ALA A 139 -22.53 9.01 -6.53
CA ALA A 139 -21.23 8.41 -6.90
C ALA A 139 -20.14 9.10 -6.07
N ILE A 140 -19.95 8.59 -4.86
CA ILE A 140 -18.96 9.06 -3.89
C ILE A 140 -18.33 7.87 -3.14
N ASP A 141 -17.36 8.16 -2.30
CA ASP A 141 -16.72 7.25 -1.37
C ASP A 141 -16.12 6.03 -2.07
N PRO A 142 -15.19 6.24 -3.01
CA PRO A 142 -14.48 5.13 -3.62
C PRO A 142 -13.61 4.43 -2.58
N SER A 143 -13.50 3.12 -2.68
CA SER A 143 -12.38 2.36 -2.15
C SER A 143 -11.86 1.42 -3.22
N ILE A 144 -10.57 1.15 -3.20
CA ILE A 144 -9.93 0.25 -4.15
C ILE A 144 -9.51 -1.02 -3.42
N PHE A 145 -9.73 -2.15 -4.06
CA PHE A 145 -9.28 -3.44 -3.57
C PHE A 145 -8.62 -4.23 -4.69
N THR A 146 -7.34 -4.55 -4.51
CA THR A 146 -6.64 -5.48 -5.40
C THR A 146 -6.67 -6.86 -4.74
N ASP A 147 -7.39 -7.78 -5.35
CA ASP A 147 -7.56 -9.14 -4.85
C ASP A 147 -6.24 -9.91 -4.94
N PRO A 148 -5.64 -10.32 -3.81
CA PRO A 148 -4.36 -11.02 -3.79
C PRO A 148 -4.42 -12.40 -4.47
N ASN A 149 -5.61 -13.00 -4.60
CA ASN A 149 -5.78 -14.30 -5.24
C ASN A 149 -5.79 -14.23 -6.77
N THR A 150 -6.24 -13.11 -7.33
CA THR A 150 -6.44 -12.96 -8.77
C THR A 150 -5.60 -11.86 -9.41
N GLY A 151 -5.07 -10.93 -8.60
CA GLY A 151 -4.38 -9.70 -9.05
C GLY A 151 -5.30 -8.67 -9.68
N LYS A 152 -6.62 -8.91 -9.71
CA LYS A 152 -7.62 -7.98 -10.24
C LYS A 152 -7.89 -6.86 -9.25
N SER A 153 -8.03 -5.66 -9.76
CA SER A 153 -8.40 -4.49 -8.96
C SER A 153 -9.86 -4.14 -9.16
N TYR A 154 -10.50 -3.75 -8.07
CA TYR A 154 -11.91 -3.37 -8.03
C TYR A 154 -12.06 -1.98 -7.42
N ILE A 155 -13.00 -1.21 -7.96
CA ILE A 155 -13.50 0.00 -7.32
C ILE A 155 -14.85 -0.29 -6.69
N LEU A 156 -14.98 0.04 -5.40
CA LEU A 156 -16.23 0.00 -4.65
C LEU A 156 -16.65 1.45 -4.40
N TYR A 157 -17.94 1.74 -4.46
CA TYR A 157 -18.41 3.12 -4.32
C TYR A 157 -19.90 3.19 -4.03
N GLY A 158 -20.36 4.38 -3.67
CA GLY A 158 -21.77 4.74 -3.62
C GLY A 158 -22.25 5.16 -2.24
N ASN A 159 -23.25 6.05 -2.24
CA ASN A 159 -24.00 6.48 -1.07
C ASN A 159 -25.47 6.11 -1.28
N GLY A 160 -26.12 5.59 -0.24
CA GLY A 160 -27.50 5.09 -0.30
C GLY A 160 -27.65 3.73 -0.97
N SER A 161 -26.79 3.39 -1.91
CA SER A 161 -26.67 2.05 -2.49
C SER A 161 -25.24 1.79 -2.96
N PRO A 162 -24.66 0.61 -2.60
CA PRO A 162 -23.28 0.28 -2.94
C PRO A 162 -23.16 -0.38 -4.30
N ALA A 163 -22.06 -0.09 -5.00
CA ALA A 163 -21.70 -0.73 -6.26
C ALA A 163 -20.24 -1.15 -6.26
N ILE A 164 -19.91 -2.09 -7.13
CA ILE A 164 -18.56 -2.60 -7.39
C ILE A 164 -18.36 -2.73 -8.90
N ALA A 165 -17.13 -2.45 -9.36
CA ALA A 165 -16.73 -2.70 -10.74
C ALA A 165 -15.26 -3.17 -10.78
N GLU A 166 -14.89 -4.02 -11.74
CA GLU A 166 -13.50 -4.36 -12.03
C GLU A 166 -12.84 -3.21 -12.79
N LEU A 167 -11.67 -2.78 -12.35
CA LEU A 167 -10.81 -1.86 -13.10
C LEU A 167 -10.04 -2.63 -14.18
N ASN A 168 -9.74 -1.97 -15.29
CA ASN A 168 -8.72 -2.47 -16.21
C ASN A 168 -7.32 -2.34 -15.57
N ASP A 169 -6.33 -3.00 -16.16
CA ASP A 169 -4.94 -2.97 -15.66
C ASP A 169 -4.31 -1.58 -15.66
N ASP A 170 -4.88 -0.64 -16.43
CA ASP A 170 -4.48 0.76 -16.46
C ASP A 170 -4.88 1.54 -15.18
N MET A 171 -5.75 0.99 -14.35
CA MET A 171 -6.28 1.57 -13.11
C MET A 171 -7.06 2.88 -13.30
N VAL A 172 -7.28 3.33 -14.52
CA VAL A 172 -7.97 4.60 -14.85
C VAL A 172 -9.20 4.40 -15.70
N SER A 173 -9.59 3.15 -15.94
CA SER A 173 -10.81 2.80 -16.68
C SER A 173 -11.52 1.59 -16.08
N ILE A 174 -12.85 1.58 -16.21
CA ILE A 174 -13.71 0.48 -15.77
C ILE A 174 -13.76 -0.59 -16.86
N LYS A 175 -13.64 -1.85 -16.46
CA LYS A 175 -13.82 -2.98 -17.37
C LYS A 175 -15.30 -3.13 -17.71
N ALA A 176 -15.60 -3.08 -19.00
CA ALA A 176 -16.98 -3.14 -19.50
C ALA A 176 -17.71 -4.42 -19.06
N GLY A 177 -18.97 -4.29 -18.68
CA GLY A 177 -19.83 -5.38 -18.24
C GLY A 177 -19.60 -5.86 -16.81
N THR A 178 -18.80 -5.14 -16.01
CA THR A 178 -18.46 -5.55 -14.65
C THR A 178 -19.16 -4.77 -13.55
N VAL A 179 -19.78 -3.64 -13.89
CA VAL A 179 -20.51 -2.83 -12.90
C VAL A 179 -21.70 -3.58 -12.35
N LYS A 180 -21.77 -3.75 -11.04
CA LYS A 180 -22.89 -4.42 -10.37
C LYS A 180 -23.17 -3.81 -9.00
N LYS A 181 -24.41 -3.96 -8.56
CA LYS A 181 -24.83 -3.59 -7.22
C LYS A 181 -24.32 -4.61 -6.21
N LEU A 182 -23.79 -4.14 -5.08
CA LEU A 182 -23.50 -4.98 -3.94
C LEU A 182 -24.76 -5.26 -3.12
N ASN A 183 -24.85 -6.45 -2.55
CA ASN A 183 -25.95 -6.87 -1.69
C ASN A 183 -25.42 -7.46 -0.38
N GLY A 184 -26.26 -7.49 0.66
CA GLY A 184 -25.90 -8.05 1.96
C GLY A 184 -25.30 -7.05 2.95
N LEU A 185 -25.12 -5.79 2.56
CA LEU A 185 -24.62 -4.73 3.45
C LEU A 185 -25.82 -4.10 4.20
N ASN A 186 -26.22 -4.73 5.30
CA ASN A 186 -27.37 -4.31 6.09
C ASN A 186 -27.23 -2.88 6.60
N GLY A 187 -28.19 -2.01 6.29
CA GLY A 187 -28.19 -0.62 6.76
C GLY A 187 -27.13 0.26 6.09
N PHE A 188 -26.63 -0.16 4.93
CA PHE A 188 -25.64 0.56 4.18
C PHE A 188 -26.03 2.02 3.95
N ARG A 189 -25.13 2.90 4.35
CA ARG A 189 -25.21 4.34 4.02
C ARG A 189 -24.13 4.70 2.99
N GLU A 190 -22.85 4.41 3.29
CA GLU A 190 -21.70 4.80 2.48
C GLU A 190 -20.42 4.07 2.91
N SER A 191 -19.27 4.37 2.30
CA SER A 191 -17.94 3.90 2.70
C SER A 191 -17.82 2.39 2.81
N VAL A 192 -18.04 1.68 1.70
CA VAL A 192 -17.79 0.23 1.66
C VAL A 192 -16.32 -0.05 1.40
N VAL A 193 -15.71 -0.87 2.26
CA VAL A 193 -14.32 -1.30 2.16
C VAL A 193 -14.27 -2.82 2.26
N VAL A 194 -13.31 -3.45 1.59
CA VAL A 194 -13.06 -4.89 1.70
C VAL A 194 -11.58 -5.16 1.89
N ALA A 195 -11.26 -6.05 2.83
CA ALA A 195 -9.93 -6.59 3.06
C ALA A 195 -9.94 -8.11 2.89
N TYR A 196 -8.80 -8.70 2.58
CA TYR A 196 -8.64 -10.15 2.50
C TYR A 196 -7.69 -10.66 3.58
N ARG A 197 -8.15 -11.66 4.34
CA ARG A 197 -7.34 -12.32 5.37
C ARG A 197 -7.76 -13.77 5.54
N ASP A 198 -6.79 -14.68 5.54
CA ASP A 198 -6.96 -16.11 5.87
C ASP A 198 -8.11 -16.79 5.08
N GLY A 199 -8.21 -16.52 3.78
CA GLY A 199 -9.20 -17.14 2.90
C GLY A 199 -10.57 -16.48 2.96
N LYS A 200 -10.76 -15.38 3.67
CA LYS A 200 -12.02 -14.65 3.79
C LYS A 200 -11.89 -13.20 3.29
N TYR A 201 -12.97 -12.70 2.71
CA TYR A 201 -13.15 -11.28 2.40
C TYR A 201 -13.92 -10.64 3.54
N HIS A 202 -13.31 -9.65 4.19
CA HIS A 202 -13.84 -8.90 5.30
C HIS A 202 -14.41 -7.57 4.79
N TRP A 203 -15.71 -7.39 4.94
CA TRP A 203 -16.43 -6.23 4.45
C TRP A 203 -16.81 -5.31 5.60
N THR A 204 -16.50 -4.03 5.47
CA THR A 204 -16.92 -2.99 6.41
C THR A 204 -17.66 -1.89 5.66
N TRP A 205 -18.65 -1.28 6.31
CA TRP A 205 -19.42 -0.19 5.71
C TRP A 205 -20.02 0.71 6.79
N SER A 206 -20.25 1.96 6.45
CA SER A 206 -20.86 2.95 7.34
C SER A 206 -22.37 2.93 7.27
N CYS A 207 -22.98 3.09 8.44
CA CYS A 207 -24.43 3.15 8.66
C CYS A 207 -24.81 4.42 9.40
N ASP A 208 -26.03 4.88 9.22
CA ASP A 208 -26.53 6.19 9.66
C ASP A 208 -26.02 7.35 8.79
N ASP A 209 -26.19 8.57 9.27
CA ASP A 209 -25.78 9.80 8.59
C ASP A 209 -24.56 10.40 9.29
N ALA A 210 -23.64 10.99 8.54
CA ALA A 210 -22.44 11.61 9.07
C ALA A 210 -22.71 12.74 10.10
N ASN A 211 -23.90 13.35 10.06
CA ASN A 211 -24.35 14.31 11.11
C ASN A 211 -24.80 13.62 12.39
N SER A 212 -25.05 12.31 12.34
CA SER A 212 -25.59 11.57 13.48
C SER A 212 -24.49 11.18 14.46
N PRO A 213 -24.69 11.39 15.77
CA PRO A 213 -23.78 10.85 16.78
C PRO A 213 -23.77 9.30 16.80
N ASN A 214 -24.74 8.66 16.13
CA ASN A 214 -24.85 7.20 16.01
C ASN A 214 -24.21 6.66 14.72
N TYR A 215 -23.59 7.50 13.91
CA TYR A 215 -22.82 7.06 12.72
C TYR A 215 -21.82 6.00 13.14
N HIS A 216 -21.84 4.83 12.50
CA HIS A 216 -21.11 3.64 12.97
C HIS A 216 -20.72 2.72 11.83
N VAL A 217 -19.81 1.79 12.11
CA VAL A 217 -19.31 0.79 11.13
C VAL A 217 -19.95 -0.57 11.42
N ARG A 218 -20.46 -1.21 10.37
CA ARG A 218 -20.89 -2.61 10.36
C ARG A 218 -19.91 -3.49 9.60
N TYR A 219 -20.03 -4.79 9.86
CA TYR A 219 -19.09 -5.80 9.42
C TYR A 219 -19.78 -7.05 8.91
N GLY A 220 -19.22 -7.65 7.89
CA GLY A 220 -19.62 -8.94 7.33
C GLY A 220 -18.47 -9.64 6.61
N VAL A 221 -18.67 -10.89 6.23
CA VAL A 221 -17.68 -11.71 5.52
C VAL A 221 -18.27 -12.43 4.34
N SER A 222 -17.43 -12.72 3.33
CA SER A 222 -17.76 -13.62 2.23
C SER A 222 -16.55 -14.50 1.88
N ASP A 223 -16.80 -15.57 1.12
CA ASP A 223 -15.76 -16.50 0.67
C ASP A 223 -15.14 -16.08 -0.68
N SER A 224 -15.75 -15.13 -1.38
CA SER A 224 -15.24 -14.56 -2.62
C SER A 224 -15.67 -13.10 -2.76
N ILE A 225 -14.98 -12.34 -3.61
CA ILE A 225 -15.26 -10.91 -3.86
C ILE A 225 -16.68 -10.68 -4.43
N ASP A 226 -17.24 -11.65 -5.11
CA ASP A 226 -18.59 -11.64 -5.66
C ASP A 226 -19.57 -12.56 -4.91
N GLY A 227 -19.14 -13.11 -3.77
CA GLY A 227 -19.94 -14.00 -2.92
C GLY A 227 -20.98 -13.26 -2.09
N THR A 228 -21.84 -14.05 -1.45
CA THR A 228 -22.84 -13.52 -0.51
C THR A 228 -22.15 -13.01 0.74
N ILE A 229 -22.37 -11.74 1.07
CA ILE A 229 -21.85 -11.13 2.30
C ILE A 229 -22.73 -11.53 3.46
N THR A 230 -22.15 -12.23 4.44
CA THR A 230 -22.81 -12.63 5.68
C THR A 230 -22.55 -11.60 6.76
N TYR A 231 -23.57 -10.89 7.19
CA TYR A 231 -23.50 -9.89 8.25
C TYR A 231 -23.07 -10.51 9.58
N LYS A 232 -22.14 -9.86 10.28
CA LYS A 232 -21.55 -10.31 11.56
C LYS A 232 -21.87 -9.39 12.75
N GLY A 233 -22.18 -8.13 12.53
CA GLY A 233 -22.51 -7.23 13.61
C GLY A 233 -22.01 -5.80 13.42
N VAL A 234 -22.11 -5.00 14.48
CA VAL A 234 -21.49 -3.67 14.56
C VAL A 234 -20.02 -3.85 14.93
N LEU A 235 -19.13 -3.25 14.14
CA LEU A 235 -17.68 -3.34 14.36
C LEU A 235 -17.15 -2.18 15.21
N LEU A 236 -17.56 -0.95 14.86
CA LEU A 236 -17.15 0.27 15.54
C LEU A 236 -18.37 1.16 15.75
N GLN A 237 -18.52 1.67 16.94
CA GLN A 237 -19.58 2.62 17.30
C GLN A 237 -19.11 3.60 18.37
N LYS A 238 -19.88 4.67 18.59
CA LYS A 238 -19.60 5.69 19.59
C LYS A 238 -19.32 5.13 20.98
N ASP A 239 -18.46 5.81 21.71
CA ASP A 239 -18.32 5.68 23.16
C ASP A 239 -18.79 6.97 23.85
N SER A 240 -20.04 6.96 24.32
CA SER A 240 -20.63 8.13 24.98
C SER A 240 -19.98 8.45 26.32
N SER A 241 -19.31 7.50 26.98
CA SER A 241 -18.60 7.73 28.24
C SER A 241 -17.35 8.59 28.05
N LYS A 242 -16.75 8.53 26.86
CA LYS A 242 -15.60 9.35 26.47
C LYS A 242 -15.97 10.52 25.55
N ASN A 243 -17.27 10.71 25.27
CA ASN A 243 -17.76 11.69 24.29
C ASN A 243 -17.22 11.49 22.87
N LEU A 244 -16.88 10.26 22.48
CA LEU A 244 -16.47 9.88 21.13
C LEU A 244 -17.70 9.46 20.34
N GLN A 245 -18.07 10.24 19.33
CA GLN A 245 -19.32 10.08 18.59
C GLN A 245 -19.14 10.22 17.09
N GLY A 246 -20.07 9.66 16.31
CA GLY A 246 -20.02 9.71 14.86
C GLY A 246 -18.80 8.96 14.28
N THR A 247 -18.50 7.80 14.90
CA THR A 247 -17.30 6.99 14.60
C THR A 247 -17.54 6.07 13.42
N ALA A 248 -17.19 6.50 12.21
CA ALA A 248 -17.33 5.69 11.00
C ALA A 248 -16.47 6.24 9.83
N HIS A 249 -16.81 5.88 8.61
CA HIS A 249 -16.11 6.20 7.36
C HIS A 249 -14.66 5.75 7.43
N GLN A 250 -14.51 4.45 7.49
CA GLN A 250 -13.28 3.74 7.79
C GLN A 250 -12.52 3.31 6.53
N SER A 251 -11.22 3.17 6.72
CA SER A 251 -10.32 2.36 5.88
C SER A 251 -9.44 1.50 6.79
N ASP A 252 -8.76 0.51 6.23
CA ASP A 252 -7.89 -0.37 7.00
C ASP A 252 -6.57 -0.60 6.29
N VAL A 253 -5.54 -0.86 7.11
CA VAL A 253 -4.21 -1.24 6.65
C VAL A 253 -3.65 -2.32 7.55
N HIS A 254 -2.83 -3.21 6.99
CA HIS A 254 -2.07 -4.17 7.78
C HIS A 254 -0.60 -4.15 7.41
N VAL A 255 0.25 -4.35 8.41
CA VAL A 255 1.71 -4.36 8.27
C VAL A 255 2.34 -5.33 9.25
N THR A 256 3.56 -5.77 8.95
CA THR A 256 4.42 -6.44 9.92
C THR A 256 5.26 -5.40 10.66
N ASP A 257 5.13 -5.34 11.99
CA ASP A 257 5.92 -4.43 12.83
C ASP A 257 7.35 -4.93 13.08
N ALA A 258 8.15 -4.15 13.79
CA ALA A 258 9.55 -4.52 14.11
C ALA A 258 9.68 -5.82 14.91
N ASP A 259 8.70 -6.14 15.74
CA ASP A 259 8.66 -7.39 16.52
C ASP A 259 8.19 -8.61 15.71
N GLY A 260 7.73 -8.40 14.47
CA GLY A 260 7.22 -9.44 13.58
C GLY A 260 5.73 -9.75 13.78
N ASN A 261 4.99 -8.87 14.46
CA ASN A 261 3.55 -9.04 14.62
C ASN A 261 2.82 -8.54 13.37
N ASP A 262 1.78 -9.27 12.94
CA ASP A 262 0.83 -8.82 11.92
C ASP A 262 -0.16 -7.84 12.57
N ARG A 263 0.03 -6.55 12.33
CA ARG A 263 -0.75 -5.46 12.90
C ARG A 263 -1.80 -4.99 11.91
N TRP A 264 -3.06 -5.03 12.32
CA TRP A 264 -4.20 -4.55 11.56
C TRP A 264 -4.77 -3.31 12.21
N LEU A 265 -4.95 -2.25 11.43
CA LEU A 265 -5.32 -0.94 11.92
C LEU A 265 -6.51 -0.42 11.12
N MET A 266 -7.43 0.27 11.81
CA MET A 266 -8.53 0.99 11.20
C MET A 266 -8.37 2.48 11.42
N ALA A 267 -8.25 3.24 10.35
CA ALA A 267 -8.44 4.68 10.37
C ALA A 267 -9.93 4.99 10.13
N TYR A 268 -10.45 5.95 10.84
CA TYR A 268 -11.85 6.38 10.75
C TYR A 268 -11.98 7.83 11.19
N HIS A 269 -13.10 8.48 10.90
CA HIS A 269 -13.37 9.77 11.51
C HIS A 269 -14.34 9.66 12.68
N ARG A 270 -14.33 10.69 13.51
CA ARG A 270 -15.31 10.95 14.55
C ARG A 270 -15.63 12.45 14.62
N HIS A 271 -16.70 12.84 15.28
CA HIS A 271 -17.01 14.24 15.47
C HIS A 271 -15.87 14.95 16.21
N TYR A 272 -15.54 16.15 15.75
CA TYR A 272 -14.41 16.93 16.26
C TYR A 272 -14.57 17.23 17.75
N THR A 273 -13.79 16.57 18.59
CA THR A 273 -13.95 16.58 20.06
C THR A 273 -13.86 17.97 20.70
N PRO A 274 -13.03 18.94 20.21
CA PRO A 274 -13.01 20.29 20.73
C PRO A 274 -14.34 21.07 20.60
N LEU A 275 -15.17 20.73 19.60
CA LEU A 275 -16.50 21.33 19.44
C LEU A 275 -17.55 20.66 20.34
N GLY A 276 -17.31 19.42 20.76
CA GLY A 276 -18.25 18.63 21.53
C GLY A 276 -19.56 18.35 20.78
N VAL A 277 -20.57 17.90 21.54
CA VAL A 277 -21.88 17.51 21.00
C VAL A 277 -22.87 18.67 20.87
N PHE A 278 -22.45 19.89 21.10
CA PHE A 278 -23.35 21.05 21.32
C PHE A 278 -23.65 21.83 20.05
N THR A 279 -22.95 21.59 18.96
CA THR A 279 -23.13 22.36 17.73
C THR A 279 -23.94 21.57 16.71
N SER A 280 -24.96 22.20 16.16
CA SER A 280 -25.63 21.70 14.96
C SER A 280 -24.63 21.70 13.77
N GLY A 281 -24.68 20.67 12.91
CA GLY A 281 -23.78 20.58 11.77
C GLY A 281 -22.41 20.00 12.09
N LEU A 282 -22.29 19.14 13.09
CA LEU A 282 -21.09 18.40 13.42
C LEU A 282 -20.58 17.52 12.25
N GLY A 283 -21.45 17.16 11.31
CA GLY A 283 -21.12 16.28 10.21
C GLY A 283 -19.97 16.75 9.30
N TYR A 284 -19.69 18.05 9.20
CA TYR A 284 -18.52 18.61 8.51
C TYR A 284 -17.47 19.18 9.49
N HIS A 285 -17.52 18.76 10.76
CA HIS A 285 -16.53 19.06 11.79
C HIS A 285 -16.07 17.74 12.41
N ARG A 286 -15.12 17.11 11.76
CA ARG A 286 -14.65 15.76 12.11
C ARG A 286 -13.15 15.72 12.28
N GLU A 287 -12.66 14.72 12.98
CA GLU A 287 -11.24 14.45 13.18
C GLU A 287 -10.93 13.00 12.88
N THR A 288 -9.71 12.73 12.44
CA THR A 288 -9.22 11.38 12.14
C THR A 288 -8.70 10.70 13.39
N ALA A 289 -9.09 9.45 13.60
CA ALA A 289 -8.61 8.56 14.64
C ALA A 289 -8.14 7.23 14.05
N ILE A 290 -7.28 6.51 14.78
CA ILE A 290 -6.81 5.17 14.43
C ILE A 290 -6.91 4.29 15.66
N ASP A 291 -7.48 3.08 15.49
CA ASP A 291 -7.51 2.02 16.49
C ASP A 291 -7.14 0.67 15.87
N GLU A 292 -6.80 -0.29 16.72
CA GLU A 292 -6.35 -1.60 16.28
C GLU A 292 -7.53 -2.52 15.96
N ILE A 293 -7.41 -3.28 14.86
CA ILE A 293 -8.32 -4.37 14.52
C ILE A 293 -7.74 -5.65 15.11
N THR A 294 -8.53 -6.35 15.92
CA THR A 294 -8.19 -7.67 16.45
C THR A 294 -9.13 -8.73 15.88
N PHE A 295 -8.68 -9.98 15.88
CA PHE A 295 -9.43 -11.11 15.36
C PHE A 295 -9.66 -12.14 16.44
N ASP A 296 -10.82 -12.80 16.40
CA ASP A 296 -11.13 -13.93 17.27
C ASP A 296 -10.53 -15.26 16.75
N ALA A 297 -10.78 -16.35 17.44
CA ALA A 297 -10.27 -17.67 17.07
C ALA A 297 -10.81 -18.20 15.73
N ASP A 298 -11.94 -17.67 15.25
CA ASP A 298 -12.55 -18.00 13.96
C ASP A 298 -12.05 -17.08 12.83
N GLY A 299 -11.13 -16.16 13.15
CA GLY A 299 -10.56 -15.19 12.23
C GLY A 299 -11.52 -14.06 11.87
N LEU A 300 -12.52 -13.76 12.72
CA LEU A 300 -13.46 -12.67 12.54
C LEU A 300 -12.99 -11.42 13.29
N MET A 301 -13.17 -10.25 12.69
CA MET A 301 -12.88 -8.97 13.35
C MET A 301 -13.70 -8.82 14.62
N GLN A 302 -13.05 -8.45 15.71
CA GLN A 302 -13.69 -8.16 17.00
C GLN A 302 -14.13 -6.69 17.07
N THR A 303 -15.14 -6.41 17.88
CA THR A 303 -15.62 -5.03 18.10
C THR A 303 -14.48 -4.11 18.52
N ILE A 304 -14.33 -3.00 17.81
CA ILE A 304 -13.36 -1.94 18.09
C ILE A 304 -13.97 -0.96 19.07
N HIS A 305 -13.23 -0.66 20.12
CA HIS A 305 -13.59 0.36 21.11
C HIS A 305 -12.79 1.63 20.83
N PRO A 306 -13.45 2.73 20.42
CA PRO A 306 -12.74 3.95 20.05
C PRO A 306 -11.94 4.50 21.23
N THR A 307 -10.71 4.94 20.95
CA THR A 307 -9.80 5.51 21.96
C THR A 307 -9.47 6.97 21.67
N ASP A 308 -9.02 7.69 22.70
CA ASP A 308 -8.46 9.04 22.58
C ASP A 308 -6.95 8.99 22.27
N GLU A 309 -6.29 7.95 22.73
CA GLU A 309 -4.84 7.77 22.65
C GLU A 309 -4.39 7.42 21.25
N GLY A 310 -5.22 6.67 20.49
CA GLY A 310 -4.84 6.10 19.20
C GLY A 310 -3.85 4.95 19.32
N VAL A 311 -3.11 4.70 18.26
CA VAL A 311 -2.15 3.59 18.14
C VAL A 311 -0.76 4.14 17.82
N SER A 312 0.26 3.54 18.42
CA SER A 312 1.66 3.69 18.00
C SER A 312 2.21 2.37 17.48
N ILE A 313 3.17 2.44 16.58
CA ILE A 313 3.83 1.28 15.99
C ILE A 313 5.32 1.53 15.85
N GLU A 314 6.13 0.51 16.06
CA GLU A 314 7.55 0.54 15.76
C GLU A 314 7.80 -0.29 14.50
N MET A 315 8.37 0.35 13.48
CA MET A 315 8.77 -0.30 12.24
C MET A 315 10.26 -0.59 12.27
N ALA A 316 10.71 -1.62 11.54
CA ALA A 316 12.10 -2.02 11.54
C ALA A 316 13.01 -0.89 11.00
N ASP A 317 14.20 -0.75 11.59
CA ASP A 317 15.27 0.10 11.09
C ASP A 317 16.02 -0.63 9.96
N THR A 318 15.94 -0.09 8.76
CA THR A 318 16.59 -0.68 7.56
C THR A 318 17.98 -0.11 7.28
N THR A 319 18.53 0.77 8.13
CA THR A 319 19.80 1.46 7.87
C THR A 319 20.95 0.51 7.54
N ALA A 320 21.07 -0.60 8.29
CA ALA A 320 22.11 -1.60 8.04
C ALA A 320 21.89 -2.34 6.71
N LEU A 321 20.65 -2.69 6.37
CA LEU A 321 20.29 -3.33 5.11
C LEU A 321 20.54 -2.40 3.92
N ASP A 322 20.16 -1.14 4.02
CA ASP A 322 20.39 -0.13 2.99
C ASP A 322 21.88 0.07 2.73
N GLY A 323 22.68 0.16 3.79
CA GLY A 323 24.14 0.26 3.70
C GLY A 323 24.79 -0.98 3.05
N ALA A 324 24.31 -2.17 3.37
CA ALA A 324 24.80 -3.42 2.75
C ALA A 324 24.48 -3.47 1.26
N ILE A 325 23.25 -3.11 0.86
CA ILE A 325 22.82 -3.07 -0.55
C ILE A 325 23.64 -2.02 -1.30
N GLU A 326 23.83 -0.81 -0.76
CA GLU A 326 24.64 0.24 -1.37
C GLU A 326 26.10 -0.20 -1.57
N ALA A 327 26.68 -0.87 -0.58
CA ALA A 327 28.04 -1.39 -0.68
C ALA A 327 28.16 -2.48 -1.75
N ALA A 328 27.17 -3.36 -1.83
CA ALA A 328 27.10 -4.43 -2.84
C ALA A 328 26.95 -3.87 -4.27
N ASP A 329 26.05 -2.88 -4.45
CA ASP A 329 25.83 -2.27 -5.76
C ASP A 329 27.08 -1.55 -6.33
N LYS A 330 27.99 -1.09 -5.47
CA LYS A 330 29.29 -0.51 -5.86
C LYS A 330 30.25 -1.51 -6.48
N LEU A 331 30.07 -2.82 -6.26
CA LEU A 331 30.87 -3.85 -6.91
C LEU A 331 30.48 -4.04 -8.39
N GLY A 332 29.32 -3.53 -8.79
CA GLY A 332 28.82 -3.65 -10.16
C GLY A 332 28.28 -5.04 -10.46
N THR A 333 28.19 -5.37 -11.76
CA THR A 333 27.63 -6.62 -12.26
C THR A 333 28.67 -7.54 -12.92
N ASP A 334 29.96 -7.13 -12.94
CA ASP A 334 31.04 -7.91 -13.52
C ASP A 334 31.75 -8.74 -12.45
N GLY A 335 31.38 -10.03 -12.38
CA GLY A 335 31.99 -11.00 -11.48
C GLY A 335 33.26 -11.64 -11.98
N SER A 336 33.83 -11.23 -13.11
CA SER A 336 34.97 -11.90 -13.75
C SER A 336 36.25 -11.94 -12.90
N ALA A 337 36.37 -11.04 -11.93
CA ALA A 337 37.45 -11.01 -10.96
C ALA A 337 37.33 -12.07 -9.85
N TYR A 338 36.19 -12.75 -9.73
CA TYR A 338 35.88 -13.68 -8.63
C TYR A 338 35.61 -15.10 -9.15
N THR A 339 35.65 -16.08 -8.26
CA THR A 339 35.25 -17.45 -8.60
C THR A 339 33.74 -17.46 -8.87
N GLU A 340 33.30 -18.26 -9.85
CA GLU A 340 31.88 -18.38 -10.24
C GLU A 340 30.99 -18.71 -9.03
N ALA A 341 31.46 -19.60 -8.14
CA ALA A 341 30.69 -20.01 -6.97
C ALA A 341 30.52 -18.89 -5.95
N SER A 342 31.60 -18.12 -5.64
CA SER A 342 31.52 -17.03 -4.67
C SER A 342 30.72 -15.84 -5.22
N TRP A 343 30.87 -15.54 -6.51
CA TRP A 343 30.08 -14.49 -7.16
C TRP A 343 28.58 -14.81 -7.20
N LYS A 344 28.25 -16.07 -7.57
CA LYS A 344 26.84 -16.49 -7.56
C LYS A 344 26.21 -16.42 -6.17
N ALA A 345 26.92 -16.83 -5.13
CA ALA A 345 26.43 -16.73 -3.75
C ALA A 345 26.19 -15.27 -3.33
N PHE A 346 27.06 -14.35 -3.78
CA PHE A 346 26.89 -12.92 -3.56
C PHE A 346 25.69 -12.36 -4.33
N GLU A 347 25.50 -12.69 -5.60
CA GLU A 347 24.32 -12.26 -6.38
C GLU A 347 23.01 -12.75 -5.78
N ASP A 348 22.96 -14.01 -5.32
CA ASP A 348 21.78 -14.57 -4.66
C ASP A 348 21.47 -13.83 -3.34
N ALA A 349 22.50 -13.51 -2.55
CA ALA A 349 22.35 -12.75 -1.30
C ALA A 349 21.90 -11.29 -1.58
N LEU A 350 22.42 -10.65 -2.61
CA LEU A 350 22.02 -9.31 -3.02
C LEU A 350 20.54 -9.29 -3.47
N ALA A 351 20.14 -10.27 -4.28
CA ALA A 351 18.75 -10.40 -4.70
C ALA A 351 17.80 -10.60 -3.52
N ALA A 352 18.19 -11.46 -2.56
CA ALA A 352 17.42 -11.69 -1.33
C ALA A 352 17.32 -10.42 -0.46
N ALA A 353 18.43 -9.67 -0.31
CA ALA A 353 18.44 -8.41 0.43
C ALA A 353 17.54 -7.35 -0.20
N LYS A 354 17.57 -7.21 -1.53
CA LYS A 354 16.67 -6.31 -2.27
C LYS A 354 15.19 -6.73 -2.14
N THR A 355 14.92 -8.03 -2.13
CA THR A 355 13.56 -8.55 -1.87
C THR A 355 13.10 -8.23 -0.46
N ALA A 356 13.93 -8.41 0.56
CA ALA A 356 13.62 -8.06 1.94
C ALA A 356 13.34 -6.55 2.08
N LYS A 357 14.15 -5.71 1.43
CA LYS A 357 13.90 -4.26 1.41
C LYS A 357 12.57 -3.91 0.75
N GLN A 358 12.25 -4.53 -0.38
CA GLN A 358 10.97 -4.30 -1.06
C GLN A 358 9.78 -4.74 -0.19
N THR A 359 9.89 -5.90 0.48
CA THR A 359 8.86 -6.37 1.42
C THR A 359 8.64 -5.36 2.54
N PHE A 360 9.72 -4.82 3.13
CA PHE A 360 9.60 -3.77 4.14
C PHE A 360 8.88 -2.53 3.59
N LEU A 361 9.23 -2.10 2.38
CA LEU A 361 8.62 -0.92 1.75
C LEU A 361 7.12 -1.10 1.45
N ASP A 362 6.69 -2.32 1.15
CA ASP A 362 5.32 -2.61 0.73
C ASP A 362 4.40 -3.03 1.89
N SER A 363 4.94 -3.67 2.94
CA SER A 363 4.12 -4.27 4.01
C SER A 363 4.77 -4.35 5.40
N GLY A 364 5.93 -3.72 5.57
CA GLY A 364 6.73 -3.92 6.77
C GLY A 364 7.44 -5.28 6.81
N LEU A 365 8.39 -5.41 7.72
CA LEU A 365 9.16 -6.62 7.95
C LEU A 365 9.74 -6.58 9.37
N SER A 366 9.92 -7.75 10.01
CA SER A 366 10.51 -7.79 11.35
C SER A 366 11.95 -7.28 11.37
N GLN A 367 12.40 -6.68 12.48
CA GLN A 367 13.81 -6.28 12.65
C GLN A 367 14.75 -7.47 12.50
N ALA A 368 14.35 -8.63 13.01
CA ALA A 368 15.15 -9.85 12.91
C ALA A 368 15.39 -10.28 11.44
N ASP A 369 14.37 -10.17 10.58
CA ASP A 369 14.49 -10.51 9.16
C ASP A 369 15.30 -9.46 8.39
N VAL A 370 15.13 -8.18 8.72
CA VAL A 370 15.94 -7.07 8.17
C VAL A 370 17.43 -7.28 8.50
N ASP A 371 17.74 -7.56 9.77
CA ASP A 371 19.11 -7.80 10.23
C ASP A 371 19.72 -9.05 9.59
N ALA A 372 18.93 -10.13 9.47
CA ALA A 372 19.35 -11.36 8.83
C ALA A 372 19.69 -11.14 7.34
N ALA A 373 18.89 -10.37 6.61
CA ALA A 373 19.14 -10.05 5.21
C ALA A 373 20.41 -9.19 5.05
N ALA A 374 20.59 -8.17 5.89
CA ALA A 374 21.79 -7.32 5.91
C ALA A 374 23.06 -8.15 6.19
N LYS A 375 22.98 -9.01 7.20
CA LYS A 375 24.11 -9.88 7.58
C LYS A 375 24.45 -10.87 6.47
N ALA A 376 23.47 -11.54 5.89
CA ALA A 376 23.69 -12.52 4.83
C ALA A 376 24.38 -11.89 3.60
N LEU A 377 23.97 -10.69 3.21
CA LEU A 377 24.61 -9.96 2.12
C LEU A 377 26.05 -9.56 2.46
N THR A 378 26.27 -9.04 3.66
CA THR A 378 27.62 -8.65 4.13
C THR A 378 28.54 -9.87 4.22
N ASP A 379 28.07 -10.99 4.73
CA ASP A 379 28.84 -12.24 4.81
C ASP A 379 29.20 -12.75 3.41
N ALA A 380 28.27 -12.75 2.47
CA ALA A 380 28.50 -13.18 1.08
C ALA A 380 29.50 -12.25 0.36
N GLN A 381 29.42 -10.95 0.60
CA GLN A 381 30.39 -9.98 0.06
C GLN A 381 31.80 -10.22 0.61
N ASN A 382 31.92 -10.47 1.91
CA ASN A 382 33.21 -10.78 2.55
C ASN A 382 33.78 -12.15 2.15
N ALA A 383 32.93 -13.06 1.66
CA ALA A 383 33.32 -14.40 1.20
C ALA A 383 33.66 -14.46 -0.31
N LEU A 384 33.71 -13.30 -1.00
CA LEU A 384 34.13 -13.26 -2.39
C LEU A 384 35.61 -13.71 -2.52
N GLU A 385 35.81 -14.69 -3.38
CA GLU A 385 37.13 -15.26 -3.66
C GLU A 385 37.59 -14.83 -5.05
N GLU A 386 38.82 -14.22 -5.14
CA GLU A 386 39.37 -13.85 -6.42
C GLU A 386 39.61 -15.07 -7.32
N SER A 387 39.26 -14.95 -8.59
CA SER A 387 39.57 -15.98 -9.58
C SER A 387 41.09 -16.06 -9.75
N GLN A 388 41.66 -17.27 -9.53
CA GLN A 388 43.08 -17.47 -9.87
C GLN A 388 43.26 -17.34 -11.37
N PRO A 389 44.25 -16.60 -11.84
CA PRO A 389 44.56 -16.61 -13.28
C PRO A 389 44.84 -18.04 -13.68
N GLU A 390 44.18 -18.45 -14.77
CA GLU A 390 44.46 -19.79 -15.35
C GLU A 390 45.98 -19.90 -15.58
N PRO A 391 46.63 -20.96 -15.04
CA PRO A 391 48.08 -21.10 -15.24
C PRO A 391 48.33 -21.01 -16.75
N GLU A 392 49.17 -20.05 -17.16
CA GLU A 392 49.56 -19.94 -18.56
C GLU A 392 50.02 -21.34 -19.02
N HIS A 393 49.21 -22.01 -19.80
CA HIS A 393 49.71 -23.17 -20.54
C HIS A 393 50.85 -22.65 -21.38
N PRO A 394 52.08 -23.14 -21.17
CA PRO A 394 53.17 -22.75 -22.04
C PRO A 394 52.71 -23.03 -23.46
N ALA A 395 52.82 -22.01 -24.30
CA ALA A 395 52.40 -22.04 -25.69
C ALA A 395 52.88 -23.36 -26.30
N ALA A 396 51.93 -24.15 -26.83
CA ALA A 396 52.26 -25.35 -27.57
C ALA A 396 53.10 -24.94 -28.81
N GLY A 397 54.40 -25.00 -28.64
CA GLY A 397 55.29 -24.57 -29.71
C GLY A 397 56.71 -24.42 -29.24
N THR A 398 57.38 -25.48 -28.97
CA THR A 398 58.72 -25.89 -29.44
C THR A 398 59.12 -27.13 -28.69
N ILE A 399 58.80 -28.29 -29.23
CA ILE A 399 59.53 -29.54 -28.85
C ILE A 399 60.94 -29.33 -29.38
N LEU A 400 61.82 -28.77 -28.54
CA LEU A 400 63.25 -28.90 -28.76
C LEU A 400 63.55 -30.38 -28.63
N SER A 401 64.10 -30.96 -29.72
CA SER A 401 64.52 -32.33 -29.85
C SER A 401 65.17 -32.86 -28.56
N ILE A 402 64.62 -33.93 -28.01
CA ILE A 402 65.29 -34.68 -26.94
C ILE A 402 66.47 -35.42 -27.62
N ALA A 403 67.67 -34.93 -27.44
CA ALA A 403 68.86 -35.60 -27.81
C ALA A 403 69.06 -36.80 -26.81
N VAL A 404 68.80 -38.00 -27.26
CA VAL A 404 69.16 -39.23 -26.53
C VAL A 404 70.65 -39.38 -26.58
N THR A 405 71.34 -39.00 -25.54
CA THR A 405 72.81 -39.05 -25.41
C THR A 405 73.32 -40.29 -24.71
N ALA A 406 72.55 -41.35 -24.45
CA ALA A 406 73.03 -42.57 -23.92
C ALA A 406 72.21 -43.77 -24.40
N GLN A 407 72.80 -44.64 -25.20
CA GLN A 407 72.31 -45.98 -25.44
C GLN A 407 72.76 -46.86 -24.27
N PRO A 408 71.83 -47.54 -23.62
CA PRO A 408 72.26 -48.56 -22.63
C PRO A 408 72.82 -49.75 -23.40
N ALA A 409 74.05 -50.06 -23.11
CA ALA A 409 74.72 -51.28 -23.59
C ALA A 409 74.09 -52.48 -22.87
N ASN A 410 73.69 -53.46 -23.66
CA ASN A 410 73.46 -54.85 -23.31
C ASN A 410 72.46 -55.19 -22.20
N CYS A 411 71.22 -55.44 -22.65
CA CYS A 411 70.36 -56.37 -21.90
C CYS A 411 70.27 -57.70 -22.67
N LEU A 412 70.86 -58.72 -22.06
CA LEU A 412 70.80 -60.11 -22.51
C LEU A 412 69.34 -60.60 -22.40
N LEU A 413 68.82 -61.04 -23.52
CA LEU A 413 67.60 -61.82 -23.61
C LEU A 413 67.83 -63.20 -23.02
N TYR A 414 67.18 -63.58 -21.95
CA TYR A 414 66.97 -64.95 -21.56
C TYR A 414 65.63 -65.41 -22.11
N THR A 415 65.70 -66.29 -23.09
CA THR A 415 64.62 -67.19 -23.43
C THR A 415 64.66 -68.39 -22.55
N SER A 416 63.62 -68.73 -21.86
CA SER A 416 63.42 -70.08 -21.33
C SER A 416 62.13 -70.62 -21.93
N ASP A 417 62.39 -71.57 -22.81
CA ASP A 417 61.43 -72.56 -23.30
C ASP A 417 60.95 -73.45 -22.17
N ALA A 418 59.77 -73.95 -22.38
CA ALA A 418 59.27 -75.29 -22.06
C ALA A 418 58.26 -75.45 -20.93
N ALA A 419 57.25 -75.94 -21.32
CA ALA A 419 56.29 -77.00 -21.04
C ALA A 419 54.95 -76.56 -20.50
#